data_4b837e3f60a511dff4b7faada0f2bb4c
#
_entry.id   4b837e3f60a511dff4b7faada0f2bb4c
#
_cell.length_a   1.000
_cell.length_b   1.000
_cell.length_c   1.000
_cell.angle_alpha   90.00
_cell.angle_beta   90.00
_cell.angle_gamma   90.00
#
_symmetry.space_group_name_H-M   'P 1'
#
loop_
_entity.id
_entity.type
_entity.pdbx_description
1 polymer ?
#
loop_
_entity_poly.entity_id
_entity_poly.type
_entity_poly.pdbx_seq_one_letter_code
_entity_poly.pdbx_strand_id
1 'polypeptide(L)'
;MYIDTHVHLNADQYDEDLEEVIKRALDAKVGHMVVVGFDRKTIKRAISLAEQYEFIYAVVGWHPVDAIDCTDEDLLWIEELAAHPKVVAIGETGLDYHWDKSPRDVQQDLFRKQIRLAQKVDLPIVIHNRDATEEVVRILQEE
;
A
#
# COMPACT_ATOMS: atom_id res chain seq x y z
N MET A 1 18.88 -11.30 -10.70
CA MET A 1 18.12 -10.08 -10.42
C MET A 1 16.94 -10.45 -9.52
N TYR A 2 16.72 -9.69 -8.46
CA TYR A 2 15.59 -9.85 -7.54
C TYR A 2 14.61 -8.69 -7.72
N ILE A 3 13.35 -8.92 -7.36
CA ILE A 3 12.32 -7.87 -7.27
C ILE A 3 11.83 -7.86 -5.82
N ASP A 4 11.93 -6.72 -5.16
CA ASP A 4 11.30 -6.51 -3.85
C ASP A 4 9.88 -6.01 -4.08
N THR A 5 8.90 -6.88 -3.84
CA THR A 5 7.48 -6.58 -4.13
C THR A 5 6.78 -5.84 -3.00
N HIS A 6 7.44 -5.61 -1.85
CA HIS A 6 6.82 -4.93 -0.71
C HIS A 6 7.88 -4.27 0.18
N VAL A 7 8.13 -3.00 -0.05
CA VAL A 7 9.09 -2.23 0.76
C VAL A 7 8.53 -0.86 1.13
N HIS A 8 8.90 -0.35 2.30
CA HIS A 8 8.46 0.95 2.81
C HIS A 8 9.58 2.00 2.78
N LEU A 9 10.20 2.22 1.62
CA LEU A 9 11.19 3.30 1.42
C LEU A 9 10.58 4.70 1.62
N ASN A 10 9.27 4.79 1.63
CA ASN A 10 8.47 5.97 1.92
C ASN A 10 8.25 6.24 3.43
N ALA A 11 8.78 5.39 4.30
CA ALA A 11 8.71 5.59 5.75
C ALA A 11 9.79 6.57 6.25
N ASP A 12 9.49 7.30 7.33
CA ASP A 12 10.36 8.35 7.88
C ASP A 12 11.74 7.83 8.34
N GLN A 13 11.82 6.55 8.69
CA GLN A 13 13.08 5.93 9.10
C GLN A 13 14.18 5.93 8.03
N TYR A 14 13.83 6.17 6.76
CA TYR A 14 14.76 6.25 5.64
C TYR A 14 15.11 7.70 5.23
N ASP A 15 14.63 8.71 5.94
CA ASP A 15 14.82 10.12 5.55
C ASP A 15 16.29 10.53 5.43
N GLU A 16 17.16 9.97 6.27
CA GLU A 16 18.57 10.35 6.34
C GLU A 16 19.46 9.57 5.36
N ASP A 17 19.10 8.31 5.02
CA ASP A 17 19.98 7.39 4.28
C ASP A 17 19.33 6.70 3.08
N LEU A 18 18.20 7.21 2.59
CA LEU A 18 17.41 6.59 1.53
C LEU A 18 18.22 6.24 0.28
N GLU A 19 19.06 7.17 -0.20
CA GLU A 19 19.89 6.95 -1.40
C GLU A 19 20.90 5.82 -1.19
N GLU A 20 21.50 5.74 0.00
CA GLU A 20 22.41 4.65 0.34
C GLU A 20 21.71 3.31 0.45
N VAL A 21 20.48 3.28 1.01
CA VAL A 21 19.64 2.07 1.08
C VAL A 21 19.33 1.57 -0.33
N ILE A 22 18.87 2.46 -1.22
CA ILE A 22 18.60 2.12 -2.63
C ILE A 22 19.87 1.59 -3.32
N LYS A 23 21.00 2.28 -3.13
CA LYS A 23 22.26 1.84 -3.71
C LYS A 23 22.67 0.44 -3.23
N ARG A 24 22.59 0.16 -1.94
CA ARG A 24 22.90 -1.18 -1.40
C ARG A 24 21.96 -2.26 -1.95
N ALA A 25 20.68 -1.93 -2.15
CA ALA A 25 19.72 -2.86 -2.76
C ALA A 25 20.11 -3.18 -4.21
N LEU A 26 20.47 -2.17 -5.01
CA LEU A 26 20.93 -2.36 -6.39
C LEU A 26 22.23 -3.17 -6.45
N ASP A 27 23.20 -2.88 -5.57
CA ASP A 27 24.47 -3.63 -5.46
C ASP A 27 24.20 -5.11 -5.10
N ALA A 28 23.18 -5.38 -4.29
CA ALA A 28 22.68 -6.72 -3.96
C ALA A 28 21.80 -7.35 -5.07
N LYS A 29 21.71 -6.71 -6.25
CA LYS A 29 20.94 -7.16 -7.42
C LYS A 29 19.42 -7.16 -7.24
N VAL A 30 18.89 -6.33 -6.34
CA VAL A 30 17.45 -5.98 -6.31
C VAL A 30 17.23 -4.97 -7.43
N GLY A 31 16.72 -5.43 -8.56
CA GLY A 31 16.60 -4.61 -9.78
C GLY A 31 15.30 -3.81 -9.86
N HIS A 32 14.28 -4.18 -9.11
CA HIS A 32 13.02 -3.44 -9.00
C HIS A 32 12.50 -3.46 -7.56
N MET A 33 11.84 -2.38 -7.16
CA MET A 33 11.27 -2.21 -5.82
C MET A 33 9.85 -1.67 -5.94
N VAL A 34 8.93 -2.28 -5.21
CA VAL A 34 7.54 -1.80 -5.12
C VAL A 34 7.35 -1.14 -3.77
N VAL A 35 7.25 0.18 -3.78
CA VAL A 35 7.08 0.99 -2.57
C VAL A 35 5.61 1.09 -2.23
N VAL A 36 5.26 0.64 -1.03
CA VAL A 36 3.86 0.48 -0.60
C VAL A 36 3.45 1.63 0.30
N GLY A 37 2.44 2.39 -0.14
CA GLY A 37 1.78 3.42 0.66
C GLY A 37 0.81 2.82 1.68
N PHE A 38 0.52 3.57 2.75
CA PHE A 38 -0.39 3.12 3.79
C PHE A 38 -1.21 4.26 4.44
N ASP A 39 -0.90 5.51 4.09
CA ASP A 39 -1.63 6.73 4.42
C ASP A 39 -1.36 7.83 3.37
N ARG A 40 -1.98 8.99 3.52
CA ARG A 40 -1.83 10.10 2.56
C ARG A 40 -0.38 10.55 2.37
N LYS A 41 0.39 10.64 3.45
CA LYS A 41 1.80 11.06 3.41
C LYS A 41 2.67 10.04 2.67
N THR A 42 2.55 8.79 3.04
CA THR A 42 3.35 7.70 2.47
C THR A 42 2.98 7.37 1.03
N ILE A 43 1.70 7.51 0.65
CA ILE A 43 1.25 7.39 -0.74
C ILE A 43 1.91 8.47 -1.61
N LYS A 44 1.86 9.75 -1.20
CA LYS A 44 2.53 10.84 -1.93
C LYS A 44 4.01 10.57 -2.12
N ARG A 45 4.67 10.09 -1.07
CA ARG A 45 6.10 9.77 -1.13
C ARG A 45 6.40 8.57 -2.02
N ALA A 46 5.55 7.54 -2.01
CA ALA A 46 5.68 6.39 -2.91
C ALA A 46 5.59 6.81 -4.38
N ILE A 47 4.62 7.65 -4.74
CA ILE A 47 4.49 8.22 -6.09
C ILE A 47 5.73 9.03 -6.46
N SER A 48 6.19 9.92 -5.58
CA SER A 48 7.38 10.74 -5.82
C SER A 48 8.63 9.88 -6.09
N LEU A 49 8.83 8.81 -5.31
CA LEU A 49 9.94 7.87 -5.53
C LEU A 49 9.81 7.11 -6.84
N ALA A 50 8.60 6.69 -7.19
CA ALA A 50 8.34 6.00 -8.46
C ALA A 50 8.58 6.90 -9.68
N GLU A 51 8.29 8.20 -9.57
CA GLU A 51 8.59 9.18 -10.62
C GLU A 51 10.09 9.50 -10.72
N GLN A 52 10.80 9.48 -9.59
CA GLN A 52 12.23 9.80 -9.52
C GLN A 52 13.12 8.66 -10.02
N TYR A 53 12.73 7.41 -9.76
CA TYR A 53 13.53 6.23 -10.08
C TYR A 53 12.80 5.29 -11.04
N GLU A 54 13.43 4.99 -12.19
CA GLU A 54 12.85 4.13 -13.21
C GLU A 54 12.48 2.73 -12.71
N PHE A 55 13.28 2.18 -11.79
CA PHE A 55 13.11 0.84 -11.22
C PHE A 55 12.19 0.79 -9.98
N ILE A 56 11.61 1.91 -9.56
CA ILE A 56 10.65 1.96 -8.45
C ILE A 56 9.22 2.08 -9.01
N TYR A 57 8.33 1.31 -8.40
CA TYR A 57 6.88 1.32 -8.62
C TYR A 57 6.16 1.63 -7.30
N ALA A 58 4.90 2.02 -7.38
CA ALA A 58 4.11 2.39 -6.21
C ALA A 58 2.87 1.52 -6.06
N VAL A 59 2.50 1.27 -4.82
CA VAL A 59 1.20 0.75 -4.40
C VAL A 59 0.50 1.83 -3.60
N VAL A 60 -0.77 2.09 -3.89
CA VAL A 60 -1.56 3.15 -3.27
C VAL A 60 -2.78 2.55 -2.57
N GLY A 61 -2.92 2.85 -1.30
CA GLY A 61 -4.00 2.35 -0.47
C GLY A 61 -3.87 2.80 0.98
N TRP A 62 -4.79 2.34 1.82
CA TRP A 62 -4.90 2.78 3.21
C TRP A 62 -4.86 1.60 4.17
N HIS A 63 -3.93 1.68 5.13
CA HIS A 63 -3.67 0.62 6.10
C HIS A 63 -4.82 0.46 7.11
N PRO A 64 -5.17 -0.77 7.52
CA PRO A 64 -6.27 -1.00 8.46
C PRO A 64 -6.09 -0.33 9.82
N VAL A 65 -4.88 -0.18 10.33
CA VAL A 65 -4.63 0.52 11.61
C VAL A 65 -5.15 1.95 11.57
N ASP A 66 -5.02 2.64 10.43
CA ASP A 66 -5.45 4.02 10.23
C ASP A 66 -6.80 4.14 9.50
N ALA A 67 -7.59 3.07 9.45
CA ALA A 67 -8.88 3.04 8.74
C ALA A 67 -9.84 4.13 9.22
N ILE A 68 -9.83 4.46 10.50
CA ILE A 68 -10.69 5.50 11.09
C ILE A 68 -10.41 6.90 10.51
N ASP A 69 -9.21 7.14 10.00
CA ASP A 69 -8.80 8.43 9.44
C ASP A 69 -9.07 8.53 7.92
N CYS A 70 -9.40 7.42 7.26
CA CYS A 70 -9.67 7.40 5.82
C CYS A 70 -11.05 7.95 5.50
N THR A 71 -11.11 8.95 4.64
CA THR A 71 -12.36 9.55 4.16
C THR A 71 -12.74 9.03 2.77
N ASP A 72 -13.99 9.27 2.36
CA ASP A 72 -14.41 8.95 0.99
C ASP A 72 -13.64 9.78 -0.06
N GLU A 73 -13.22 10.99 0.29
CA GLU A 73 -12.35 11.82 -0.55
C GLU A 73 -10.95 11.20 -0.72
N ASP A 74 -10.44 10.55 0.33
CA ASP A 74 -9.15 9.82 0.24
C ASP A 74 -9.27 8.63 -0.72
N LEU A 75 -10.39 7.91 -0.70
CA LEU A 75 -10.62 6.80 -1.63
C LEU A 75 -10.76 7.26 -3.08
N LEU A 76 -11.43 8.39 -3.33
CA LEU A 76 -11.50 9.00 -4.67
C LEU A 76 -10.12 9.43 -5.15
N TRP A 77 -9.32 10.03 -4.28
CA TRP A 77 -7.95 10.41 -4.59
C TRP A 77 -7.06 9.18 -4.91
N ILE A 78 -7.20 8.09 -4.16
CA ILE A 78 -6.50 6.82 -4.45
C ILE A 78 -6.94 6.28 -5.82
N GLU A 79 -8.23 6.34 -6.15
CA GLU A 79 -8.74 5.95 -7.46
C GLU A 79 -8.10 6.77 -8.60
N GLU A 80 -7.98 8.07 -8.42
CA GLU A 80 -7.30 8.94 -9.40
C GLU A 80 -5.83 8.57 -9.57
N LEU A 81 -5.12 8.31 -8.46
CA LEU A 81 -3.71 7.89 -8.49
C LEU A 81 -3.50 6.53 -9.14
N ALA A 82 -4.50 5.65 -9.09
CA ALA A 82 -4.43 4.33 -9.72
C ALA A 82 -4.25 4.39 -11.25
N ALA A 83 -4.58 5.52 -11.88
CA ALA A 83 -4.33 5.76 -13.29
C ALA A 83 -2.86 6.11 -13.62
N HIS A 84 -2.04 6.39 -12.62
CA HIS A 84 -0.61 6.69 -12.82
C HIS A 84 0.13 5.45 -13.34
N PRO A 85 0.96 5.57 -14.40
CA PRO A 85 1.61 4.41 -15.05
C PRO A 85 2.58 3.64 -14.14
N LYS A 86 3.03 4.24 -13.05
CA LYS A 86 3.92 3.61 -12.07
C LYS A 86 3.17 2.99 -10.87
N VAL A 87 1.86 3.13 -10.79
CA VAL A 87 1.02 2.47 -9.80
C VAL A 87 0.67 1.06 -10.30
N VAL A 88 1.04 0.06 -9.52
CA VAL A 88 0.92 -1.36 -9.92
C VAL A 88 -0.08 -2.16 -9.09
N ALA A 89 -0.57 -1.64 -7.99
CA ALA A 89 -1.56 -2.30 -7.14
C ALA A 89 -2.29 -1.31 -6.21
N ILE A 90 -3.42 -1.76 -5.67
CA ILE A 90 -4.13 -1.10 -4.56
C ILE A 90 -3.70 -1.75 -3.24
N GLY A 91 -3.29 -0.96 -2.27
CA GLY A 91 -2.81 -1.41 -0.95
C GLY A 91 -1.88 -0.36 -0.31
N GLU A 92 -1.41 -0.61 0.85
CA GLU A 92 -1.60 -1.78 1.70
C GLU A 92 -2.99 -1.72 2.35
N THR A 93 -3.80 -2.72 2.17
CA THR A 93 -5.17 -2.80 2.69
C THR A 93 -5.38 -4.12 3.43
N GLY A 94 -6.40 -4.25 4.25
CA GLY A 94 -6.68 -5.50 4.95
C GLY A 94 -7.18 -5.29 6.37
N LEU A 95 -6.75 -6.16 7.28
CA LEU A 95 -7.18 -6.16 8.67
C LEU A 95 -5.98 -6.29 9.62
N ASP A 96 -6.02 -5.53 10.72
CA ASP A 96 -5.07 -5.62 11.82
C ASP A 96 -5.83 -5.61 13.15
N TYR A 97 -5.90 -6.74 13.82
CA TYR A 97 -6.60 -6.90 15.09
C TYR A 97 -5.67 -6.86 16.29
N HIS A 98 -4.40 -6.57 16.07
CA HIS A 98 -3.42 -6.37 17.14
C HIS A 98 -3.52 -4.97 17.76
N TRP A 99 -3.75 -3.94 16.94
CA TRP A 99 -3.88 -2.54 17.37
C TRP A 99 -5.35 -2.13 17.43
N ASP A 100 -5.74 -1.36 18.46
CA ASP A 100 -7.13 -0.95 18.71
C ASP A 100 -7.44 0.49 18.24
N LYS A 101 -6.61 1.11 17.41
CA LYS A 101 -6.84 2.48 16.93
C LYS A 101 -8.10 2.58 16.09
N SER A 102 -8.29 1.69 15.14
CA SER A 102 -9.49 1.64 14.29
C SER A 102 -10.38 0.47 14.70
N PRO A 103 -11.70 0.68 14.92
CA PRO A 103 -12.65 -0.40 15.19
C PRO A 103 -12.66 -1.45 14.08
N ARG A 104 -12.90 -2.72 14.42
CA ARG A 104 -12.86 -3.83 13.46
C ARG A 104 -13.87 -3.69 12.33
N ASP A 105 -15.07 -3.22 12.61
CA ASP A 105 -16.10 -2.95 11.61
C ASP A 105 -15.69 -1.85 10.63
N VAL A 106 -15.01 -0.81 11.09
CA VAL A 106 -14.45 0.25 10.25
C VAL A 106 -13.34 -0.29 9.35
N GLN A 107 -12.45 -1.14 9.90
CA GLN A 107 -11.41 -1.81 9.11
C GLN A 107 -12.01 -2.71 8.02
N GLN A 108 -13.03 -3.50 8.34
CA GLN A 108 -13.71 -4.40 7.41
C GLN A 108 -14.41 -3.62 6.29
N ASP A 109 -15.09 -2.52 6.60
CA ASP A 109 -15.75 -1.67 5.61
C ASP A 109 -14.71 -1.07 4.64
N LEU A 110 -13.61 -0.52 5.17
CA LEU A 110 -12.54 0.05 4.35
C LEU A 110 -11.87 -1.02 3.47
N PHE A 111 -11.63 -2.23 4.01
CA PHE A 111 -11.06 -3.34 3.25
C PHE A 111 -11.96 -3.70 2.06
N ARG A 112 -13.26 -3.84 2.26
CA ARG A 112 -14.22 -4.10 1.18
C ARG A 112 -14.23 -2.97 0.14
N LYS A 113 -14.23 -1.73 0.56
CA LYS A 113 -14.17 -0.57 -0.35
C LYS A 113 -12.91 -0.60 -1.22
N GLN A 114 -11.76 -0.94 -0.65
CA GLN A 114 -10.51 -1.03 -1.41
C GLN A 114 -10.44 -2.24 -2.33
N ILE A 115 -11.04 -3.39 -1.97
CA ILE A 115 -11.19 -4.54 -2.88
C ILE A 115 -12.01 -4.13 -4.09
N ARG A 116 -13.17 -3.50 -3.89
CA ARG A 116 -14.03 -3.04 -4.99
C ARG A 116 -13.36 -1.97 -5.84
N LEU A 117 -12.55 -1.11 -5.22
CA LEU A 117 -11.73 -0.14 -5.94
C LEU A 117 -10.72 -0.83 -6.84
N ALA A 118 -10.00 -1.83 -6.32
CA ALA A 118 -9.03 -2.61 -7.11
C ALA A 118 -9.69 -3.30 -8.30
N GLN A 119 -10.88 -3.90 -8.10
CA GLN A 119 -11.67 -4.49 -9.18
C GLN A 119 -12.07 -3.44 -10.23
N LYS A 120 -12.51 -2.25 -9.79
CA LYS A 120 -12.93 -1.16 -10.68
C LYS A 120 -11.79 -0.65 -11.56
N VAL A 121 -10.58 -0.54 -11.02
CA VAL A 121 -9.40 -0.04 -11.74
C VAL A 121 -8.56 -1.13 -12.39
N ASP A 122 -8.97 -2.39 -12.27
CA ASP A 122 -8.31 -3.58 -12.81
C ASP A 122 -6.84 -3.72 -12.34
N LEU A 123 -6.62 -3.53 -11.05
CA LEU A 123 -5.31 -3.71 -10.41
C LEU A 123 -5.37 -4.78 -9.32
N PRO A 124 -4.27 -5.50 -9.07
CA PRO A 124 -4.17 -6.41 -7.93
C PRO A 124 -4.22 -5.67 -6.60
N ILE A 125 -4.42 -6.41 -5.51
CA ILE A 125 -4.39 -5.88 -4.14
C ILE A 125 -3.17 -6.39 -3.38
N VAL A 126 -2.64 -5.55 -2.49
CA VAL A 126 -1.60 -5.91 -1.52
C VAL A 126 -2.23 -5.91 -0.13
N ILE A 127 -2.25 -7.08 0.51
CA ILE A 127 -3.03 -7.34 1.71
C ILE A 127 -2.15 -7.36 2.96
N HIS A 128 -2.55 -6.58 3.95
CA HIS A 128 -2.09 -6.67 5.34
C HIS A 128 -3.00 -7.60 6.14
N ASN A 129 -2.41 -8.54 6.85
CA ASN A 129 -3.14 -9.44 7.75
C ASN A 129 -2.36 -9.61 9.04
N ARG A 130 -2.92 -9.16 10.14
CA ARG A 130 -2.38 -9.39 11.48
C ARG A 130 -3.50 -9.77 12.45
N ASP A 131 -3.43 -11.00 12.99
CA ASP A 131 -4.41 -11.56 13.94
C ASP A 131 -5.86 -11.55 13.41
N ALA A 132 -6.08 -11.66 12.09
CA ALA A 132 -7.38 -11.51 11.42
C ALA A 132 -7.59 -12.47 10.24
N THR A 133 -6.86 -13.57 10.17
CA THR A 133 -6.81 -14.45 8.99
C THR A 133 -8.18 -14.95 8.55
N GLU A 134 -9.02 -15.41 9.48
CA GLU A 134 -10.36 -15.93 9.16
C GLU A 134 -11.24 -14.86 8.51
N GLU A 135 -11.21 -13.64 9.07
CA GLU A 135 -11.98 -12.50 8.54
C GLU A 135 -11.45 -12.03 7.18
N VAL A 136 -10.13 -11.97 7.00
CA VAL A 136 -9.51 -11.61 5.71
C VAL A 136 -9.97 -12.59 4.63
N VAL A 137 -9.87 -13.90 4.89
CA VAL A 137 -10.29 -14.95 3.93
C VAL A 137 -11.78 -14.84 3.65
N ARG A 138 -12.61 -14.67 4.68
CA ARG A 138 -14.06 -14.53 4.52
C ARG A 138 -14.42 -13.33 3.63
N ILE A 139 -13.85 -12.17 3.90
CA ILE A 139 -14.11 -10.97 3.11
C ILE A 139 -13.69 -11.14 1.65
N LEU A 140 -12.52 -11.74 1.39
CA LEU A 140 -12.06 -12.02 0.02
C LEU A 140 -12.97 -13.01 -0.73
N GLN A 141 -13.62 -13.92 -0.03
CA GLN A 141 -14.59 -14.86 -0.64
C GLN A 141 -15.93 -14.18 -0.93
N GLU A 142 -16.31 -13.19 -0.16
CA GLU A 142 -17.58 -12.47 -0.30
C GLU A 142 -17.55 -11.37 -1.37
N GLU A 143 -16.38 -10.82 -1.69
CA GLU A 143 -16.19 -9.75 -2.68
C GLU A 143 -15.66 -10.28 -4.02
#